data_cd0be8e2efad1c3b8722b14e5ceb9fb2
#
_entry.id   cd0be8e2efad1c3b8722b14e5ceb9fb2
#
_cell.length_a   1.000
_cell.length_b   1.000
_cell.length_c   1.000
_cell.angle_alpha   90.00
_cell.angle_beta   90.00
_cell.angle_gamma   90.00
#
_symmetry.space_group_name_H-M   'P 1'
#
loop_
_entity.id
_entity.type
_entity.pdbx_description
1 polymer ?
#
loop_
_entity_poly.entity_id
_entity_poly.type
_entity_poly.pdbx_seq_one_letter_code
_entity_poly.pdbx_strand_id
1 'polypeptide(L)'
;QTPLKLAQGLKASGAPILGTTPDSIDLAEDREHFSKLLDKIGLKQAPAAIARTDEEAVAAANRIGYPVMLRPSFVLGGRAMEIVHDETDLRRYVREAVQVSGDTPLLVDRYLSDAIEVDVDAMCDGTDTHVAGIMEHIEEAGIHSGDSACSIPPYTLSKEIVDRLSEQARKLANALNVKG
;
A
#
# COMPACT_ATOMS: atom_id res chain seq x y z
N GLN A 1 -1.83 14.54 -3.79
CA GLN A 1 -0.57 13.79 -3.89
C GLN A 1 0.63 14.69 -4.23
N THR A 2 0.48 15.57 -5.19
CA THR A 2 1.57 16.43 -5.66
C THR A 2 2.20 17.30 -4.57
N PRO A 3 1.46 17.89 -3.61
CA PRO A 3 2.05 18.77 -2.60
C PRO A 3 2.72 18.05 -1.43
N LEU A 4 2.66 16.72 -1.30
CA LEU A 4 3.26 16.00 -0.17
C LEU A 4 4.75 16.30 0.00
N LYS A 5 5.50 16.38 -1.08
CA LYS A 5 6.94 16.74 -1.05
C LYS A 5 7.24 18.14 -0.50
N LEU A 6 6.23 19.02 -0.46
CA LEU A 6 6.36 20.36 0.09
C LEU A 6 6.12 20.40 1.60
N ALA A 7 5.50 19.38 2.18
CA ALA A 7 5.03 19.39 3.56
C ALA A 7 6.15 19.67 4.57
N GLN A 8 7.29 19.01 4.44
CA GLN A 8 8.44 19.23 5.33
C GLN A 8 9.06 20.62 5.16
N GLY A 9 9.18 21.12 3.91
CA GLY A 9 9.68 22.46 3.63
C GLY A 9 8.76 23.55 4.19
N LEU A 10 7.46 23.38 4.07
CA LEU A 10 6.46 24.29 4.67
C LEU A 10 6.54 24.28 6.19
N LYS A 11 6.62 23.10 6.81
CA LYS A 11 6.80 22.95 8.26
C LYS A 11 8.07 23.66 8.73
N ALA A 12 9.20 23.46 8.04
CA ALA A 12 10.48 24.09 8.37
C ALA A 12 10.45 25.62 8.21
N SER A 13 9.64 26.16 7.29
CA SER A 13 9.44 27.59 7.09
C SER A 13 8.48 28.23 8.10
N GLY A 14 7.87 27.44 9.01
CA GLY A 14 6.89 27.89 9.99
C GLY A 14 5.48 28.07 9.44
N ALA A 15 5.19 27.57 8.23
CA ALA A 15 3.83 27.59 7.69
C ALA A 15 2.96 26.57 8.45
N PRO A 16 1.76 26.95 8.94
CA PRO A 16 0.89 26.01 9.62
C PRO A 16 0.31 25.00 8.65
N ILE A 17 0.52 23.71 8.93
CA ILE A 17 -0.09 22.61 8.18
C ILE A 17 -1.39 22.22 8.90
N LEU A 18 -2.51 22.31 8.20
CA LEU A 18 -3.80 21.85 8.69
C LEU A 18 -3.96 20.35 8.43
N GLY A 19 -4.65 19.67 9.35
CA GLY A 19 -4.91 18.24 9.23
C GLY A 19 -3.75 17.36 9.73
N THR A 20 -3.53 16.25 9.05
CA THR A 20 -2.50 15.26 9.39
C THR A 20 -1.10 15.86 9.27
N THR A 21 -0.24 15.59 10.25
CA THR A 21 1.11 16.17 10.29
C THR A 21 2.01 15.63 9.20
N PRO A 22 3.01 16.41 8.71
CA PRO A 22 4.00 15.93 7.74
C PRO A 22 4.72 14.66 8.19
N ASP A 23 5.04 14.53 9.49
CA ASP A 23 5.71 13.34 10.02
C ASP A 23 4.83 12.08 9.94
N SER A 24 3.52 12.23 10.15
CA SER A 24 2.55 11.14 9.99
C SER A 24 2.35 10.79 8.51
N ILE A 25 2.40 11.79 7.63
CA ILE A 25 2.36 11.57 6.17
C ILE A 25 3.59 10.78 5.72
N ASP A 26 4.79 11.22 6.13
CA ASP A 26 6.04 10.53 5.81
C ASP A 26 6.05 9.09 6.34
N LEU A 27 5.52 8.87 7.56
CA LEU A 27 5.37 7.52 8.13
C LEU A 27 4.46 6.62 7.29
N ALA A 28 3.39 7.18 6.71
CA ALA A 28 2.47 6.44 5.86
C ALA A 28 3.03 6.18 4.45
N GLU A 29 3.83 7.11 3.92
CA GLU A 29 4.42 7.02 2.58
C GLU A 29 5.68 6.13 2.54
N ASP A 30 6.43 6.05 3.64
CA ASP A 30 7.62 5.20 3.74
C ASP A 30 7.20 3.74 4.03
N ARG A 31 7.41 2.86 3.05
CA ARG A 31 6.99 1.47 3.13
C ARG A 31 7.62 0.69 4.28
N GLU A 32 8.89 0.94 4.58
CA GLU A 32 9.58 0.22 5.65
C GLU A 32 9.04 0.66 7.02
N HIS A 33 8.86 1.96 7.21
CA HIS A 33 8.30 2.52 8.43
C HIS A 33 6.83 2.13 8.61
N PHE A 34 6.06 2.17 7.53
CA PHE A 34 4.66 1.76 7.52
C PHE A 34 4.50 0.27 7.86
N SER A 35 5.32 -0.60 7.26
CA SER A 35 5.32 -2.03 7.58
C SER A 35 5.59 -2.30 9.06
N LYS A 36 6.61 -1.63 9.64
CA LYS A 36 6.91 -1.72 11.07
C LYS A 36 5.75 -1.23 11.95
N LEU A 37 5.05 -0.18 11.50
CA LEU A 37 3.86 0.31 12.20
C LEU A 37 2.75 -0.74 12.19
N LEU A 38 2.44 -1.34 11.03
CA LEU A 38 1.43 -2.40 10.91
C LEU A 38 1.73 -3.58 11.85
N ASP A 39 2.98 -4.04 11.87
CA ASP A 39 3.42 -5.10 12.78
C ASP A 39 3.21 -4.71 14.25
N LYS A 40 3.59 -3.49 14.61
CA LYS A 40 3.44 -2.97 15.99
C LYS A 40 1.99 -2.93 16.46
N ILE A 41 1.05 -2.58 15.57
CA ILE A 41 -0.39 -2.51 15.90
C ILE A 41 -1.13 -3.81 15.60
N GLY A 42 -0.43 -4.85 15.15
CA GLY A 42 -0.99 -6.18 14.90
C GLY A 42 -1.90 -6.26 13.69
N LEU A 43 -1.69 -5.42 12.69
CA LEU A 43 -2.38 -5.49 11.41
C LEU A 43 -1.60 -6.36 10.43
N LYS A 44 -2.33 -7.19 9.68
CA LYS A 44 -1.75 -8.04 8.66
C LYS A 44 -1.52 -7.25 7.37
N GLN A 45 -0.43 -7.55 6.72
CA GLN A 45 -0.11 -7.08 5.36
C GLN A 45 0.31 -8.27 4.49
N ALA A 46 0.23 -8.11 3.18
CA ALA A 46 0.79 -9.10 2.28
C ALA A 46 2.31 -9.20 2.50
N PRO A 47 2.90 -10.41 2.50
CA PRO A 47 4.33 -10.55 2.57
C PRO A 47 5.01 -9.76 1.45
N ALA A 48 5.98 -8.95 1.83
CA ALA A 48 6.69 -8.06 0.92
C ALA A 48 8.19 -8.01 1.22
N ALA A 49 8.98 -7.59 0.24
CA ALA A 49 10.40 -7.32 0.40
C ALA A 49 10.86 -6.20 -0.54
N ILE A 50 11.99 -5.60 -0.18
CA ILE A 50 12.70 -4.65 -1.03
C ILE A 50 14.00 -5.32 -1.47
N ALA A 51 14.25 -5.36 -2.77
CA ALA A 51 15.45 -5.92 -3.37
C ALA A 51 16.22 -4.84 -4.13
N ARG A 52 17.53 -4.85 -4.02
CA ARG A 52 18.45 -3.92 -4.69
C ARG A 52 19.32 -4.61 -5.73
N THR A 53 19.32 -5.94 -5.72
CA THR A 53 20.03 -6.80 -6.67
C THR A 53 19.13 -7.91 -7.17
N ASP A 54 19.51 -8.54 -8.28
CA ASP A 54 18.82 -9.69 -8.86
C ASP A 54 18.73 -10.84 -7.86
N GLU A 55 19.83 -11.12 -7.16
CA GLU A 55 19.91 -12.21 -6.18
C GLU A 55 19.02 -11.95 -4.98
N GLU A 56 18.96 -10.71 -4.51
CA GLU A 56 18.03 -10.31 -3.44
C GLU A 56 16.58 -10.47 -3.88
N ALA A 57 16.24 -10.13 -5.13
CA ALA A 57 14.89 -10.29 -5.66
C ALA A 57 14.49 -11.76 -5.73
N VAL A 58 15.38 -12.62 -6.23
CA VAL A 58 15.16 -14.08 -6.29
C VAL A 58 15.00 -14.65 -4.87
N ALA A 59 15.90 -14.30 -3.95
CA ALA A 59 15.82 -14.77 -2.56
C ALA A 59 14.52 -14.31 -1.87
N ALA A 60 14.10 -13.08 -2.12
CA ALA A 60 12.84 -12.54 -1.61
C ALA A 60 11.63 -13.30 -2.17
N ALA A 61 11.56 -13.49 -3.49
CA ALA A 61 10.46 -14.20 -4.14
C ALA A 61 10.37 -15.66 -3.67
N ASN A 62 11.49 -16.35 -3.55
CA ASN A 62 11.54 -17.73 -3.04
C ASN A 62 11.05 -17.82 -1.58
N ARG A 63 11.34 -16.82 -0.74
CA ARG A 63 10.85 -16.75 0.64
C ARG A 63 9.37 -16.41 0.72
N ILE A 64 8.89 -15.46 -0.10
CA ILE A 64 7.50 -15.02 -0.15
C ILE A 64 6.61 -16.10 -0.78
N GLY A 65 7.13 -16.80 -1.78
CA GLY A 65 6.45 -17.78 -2.62
C GLY A 65 5.75 -17.12 -3.82
N TYR A 66 5.84 -17.80 -4.97
CA TYR A 66 5.19 -17.37 -6.22
C TYR A 66 3.68 -17.61 -6.19
N PRO A 67 2.89 -16.86 -7.00
CA PRO A 67 3.32 -15.71 -7.78
C PRO A 67 3.62 -14.48 -6.93
N VAL A 68 4.51 -13.62 -7.43
CA VAL A 68 4.82 -12.33 -6.82
C VAL A 68 4.60 -11.18 -7.82
N MET A 69 4.23 -10.02 -7.28
CA MET A 69 4.15 -8.76 -8.01
C MET A 69 5.48 -8.04 -7.87
N LEU A 70 6.08 -7.68 -8.99
CA LEU A 70 7.30 -6.87 -9.06
C LEU A 70 6.96 -5.45 -9.46
N ARG A 71 7.54 -4.46 -8.77
CA ARG A 71 7.37 -3.06 -9.14
C ARG A 71 8.58 -2.21 -8.72
N PRO A 72 9.09 -1.37 -9.60
CA PRO A 72 10.11 -0.38 -9.24
C PRO A 72 9.57 0.65 -8.25
N SER A 73 10.39 1.11 -7.32
CA SER A 73 9.95 1.98 -6.21
C SER A 73 9.45 3.37 -6.62
N PHE A 74 9.74 3.84 -7.81
CA PHE A 74 9.43 5.23 -8.23
C PHE A 74 8.68 5.32 -9.56
N VAL A 75 7.89 4.29 -9.91
CA VAL A 75 7.10 4.32 -11.15
C VAL A 75 5.68 4.76 -10.84
N LEU A 76 5.22 5.80 -11.53
CA LEU A 76 3.84 6.29 -11.46
C LEU A 76 2.95 5.53 -12.47
N GLY A 77 1.74 5.19 -12.05
CA GLY A 77 0.68 4.73 -12.94
C GLY A 77 0.83 3.29 -13.44
N GLY A 78 1.35 2.37 -12.63
CA GLY A 78 1.37 0.93 -12.97
C GLY A 78 2.35 0.53 -14.10
N ARG A 79 3.12 1.47 -14.63
CA ARG A 79 4.15 1.17 -15.63
C ARG A 79 5.23 0.28 -15.02
N ALA A 80 5.65 -0.71 -15.78
CA ALA A 80 6.66 -1.68 -15.37
C ALA A 80 6.30 -2.52 -14.13
N MET A 81 5.02 -2.67 -13.79
CA MET A 81 4.58 -3.69 -12.82
C MET A 81 4.34 -5.01 -13.57
N GLU A 82 4.81 -6.11 -12.99
CA GLU A 82 4.61 -7.43 -13.59
C GLU A 82 4.37 -8.49 -12.51
N ILE A 83 3.42 -9.40 -12.79
CA ILE A 83 3.20 -10.60 -11.99
C ILE A 83 4.08 -11.69 -12.57
N VAL A 84 4.97 -12.24 -11.75
CA VAL A 84 5.86 -13.34 -12.16
C VAL A 84 5.49 -14.61 -11.42
N HIS A 85 5.52 -15.71 -12.14
CA HIS A 85 5.05 -17.00 -11.64
C HIS A 85 6.19 -17.95 -11.24
N ASP A 86 7.41 -17.66 -11.67
CA ASP A 86 8.60 -18.44 -11.36
C ASP A 86 9.89 -17.59 -11.41
N GLU A 87 11.01 -18.22 -11.07
CA GLU A 87 12.32 -17.57 -11.06
C GLU A 87 12.79 -17.16 -12.45
N THR A 88 12.41 -17.88 -13.50
CA THR A 88 12.82 -17.57 -14.89
C THR A 88 12.22 -16.25 -15.33
N ASP A 89 10.93 -16.08 -15.10
CA ASP A 89 10.20 -14.84 -15.38
C ASP A 89 10.76 -13.67 -14.54
N LEU A 90 11.04 -13.93 -13.26
CA LEU A 90 11.62 -12.91 -12.38
C LEU A 90 12.96 -12.43 -12.90
N ARG A 91 13.88 -13.35 -13.24
CA ARG A 91 15.21 -12.98 -13.77
C ARG A 91 15.14 -12.23 -15.09
N ARG A 92 14.18 -12.57 -15.96
CA ARG A 92 13.92 -11.80 -17.17
C ARG A 92 13.52 -10.38 -16.84
N TYR A 93 12.51 -10.22 -15.97
CA TYR A 93 11.97 -8.92 -15.59
C TYR A 93 13.02 -8.02 -14.90
N VAL A 94 13.80 -8.56 -13.96
CA VAL A 94 14.78 -7.74 -13.22
C VAL A 94 15.82 -7.15 -14.16
N ARG A 95 16.30 -7.92 -15.17
CA ARG A 95 17.21 -7.39 -16.19
C ARG A 95 16.60 -6.24 -16.99
N GLU A 96 15.31 -6.35 -17.33
CA GLU A 96 14.58 -5.30 -18.08
C GLU A 96 14.30 -4.08 -17.20
N ALA A 97 13.86 -4.28 -15.95
CA ALA A 97 13.55 -3.22 -15.00
C ALA A 97 14.79 -2.42 -14.57
N VAL A 98 15.94 -3.07 -14.38
CA VAL A 98 17.22 -2.41 -14.06
C VAL A 98 17.66 -1.50 -15.20
N GLN A 99 17.43 -1.89 -16.46
CA GLN A 99 17.70 -1.02 -17.60
C GLN A 99 16.80 0.21 -17.66
N VAL A 100 15.58 0.11 -17.14
CA VAL A 100 14.58 1.20 -17.18
C VAL A 100 14.68 2.14 -15.98
N SER A 101 14.99 1.63 -14.79
CA SER A 101 14.90 2.35 -13.51
C SER A 101 16.24 2.70 -12.85
N GLY A 102 17.37 2.26 -13.38
CA GLY A 102 18.68 2.51 -12.77
C GLY A 102 18.81 1.89 -11.37
N ASP A 103 19.37 2.64 -10.41
CA ASP A 103 19.62 2.18 -9.03
C ASP A 103 18.35 2.12 -8.14
N THR A 104 17.17 2.09 -8.74
CA THR A 104 15.90 2.11 -8.00
C THR A 104 15.59 0.75 -7.38
N PRO A 105 15.34 0.66 -6.07
CA PRO A 105 14.97 -0.60 -5.44
C PRO A 105 13.72 -1.22 -6.07
N LEU A 106 13.73 -2.55 -6.19
CA LEU A 106 12.60 -3.34 -6.67
C LEU A 106 11.77 -3.81 -5.45
N LEU A 107 10.47 -3.59 -5.53
CA LEU A 107 9.52 -4.14 -4.57
C LEU A 107 9.05 -5.49 -5.05
N VAL A 108 9.05 -6.47 -4.15
CA VAL A 108 8.61 -7.85 -4.37
C VAL A 108 7.48 -8.12 -3.39
N ASP A 109 6.26 -8.11 -3.88
CA ASP A 109 5.06 -8.29 -3.06
C ASP A 109 4.40 -9.65 -3.37
N ARG A 110 3.88 -10.34 -2.36
CA ARG A 110 3.03 -11.53 -2.60
C ARG A 110 1.83 -11.13 -3.44
N TYR A 111 1.64 -11.79 -4.58
CA TYR A 111 0.42 -11.61 -5.35
C TYR A 111 -0.72 -12.44 -4.72
N LEU A 112 -1.85 -11.80 -4.50
CA LEU A 112 -3.04 -12.42 -3.94
C LEU A 112 -4.01 -12.72 -5.08
N SER A 113 -4.13 -13.99 -5.47
CA SER A 113 -5.12 -14.42 -6.46
C SER A 113 -6.52 -14.44 -5.83
N ASP A 114 -7.52 -14.18 -6.65
CA ASP A 114 -8.94 -14.24 -6.27
C ASP A 114 -9.29 -13.38 -5.03
N ALA A 115 -8.57 -12.28 -4.82
CA ALA A 115 -8.84 -11.36 -3.73
C ALA A 115 -10.03 -10.46 -4.05
N ILE A 116 -10.83 -10.17 -3.04
CA ILE A 116 -11.86 -9.12 -3.09
C ILE A 116 -11.21 -7.83 -2.63
N GLU A 117 -11.24 -6.80 -3.48
CA GLU A 117 -10.72 -5.48 -3.15
C GLU A 117 -11.78 -4.67 -2.40
N VAL A 118 -11.36 -3.99 -1.34
CA VAL A 118 -12.24 -3.22 -0.48
C VAL A 118 -11.56 -1.92 -0.09
N ASP A 119 -12.23 -0.80 -0.30
CA ASP A 119 -11.83 0.49 0.22
C ASP A 119 -12.58 0.81 1.52
N VAL A 120 -11.89 1.43 2.46
CA VAL A 120 -12.49 1.90 3.72
C VAL A 120 -12.22 3.38 3.88
N ASP A 121 -13.27 4.18 3.79
CA ASP A 121 -13.19 5.62 4.02
C ASP A 121 -13.45 5.95 5.48
N ALA A 122 -12.54 6.71 6.07
CA ALA A 122 -12.65 7.14 7.45
C ALA A 122 -12.21 8.59 7.63
N MET A 123 -12.83 9.27 8.58
CA MET A 123 -12.44 10.61 9.05
C MET A 123 -12.03 10.54 10.50
N CYS A 124 -11.01 11.31 10.88
CA CYS A 124 -10.51 11.36 12.24
C CYS A 124 -10.26 12.81 12.66
N ASP A 125 -10.72 13.17 13.87
CA ASP A 125 -10.49 14.51 14.44
C ASP A 125 -9.22 14.58 15.32
N GLY A 126 -8.50 13.47 15.40
CA GLY A 126 -7.33 13.29 16.25
C GLY A 126 -7.65 12.58 17.59
N THR A 127 -8.92 12.30 17.87
CA THR A 127 -9.39 11.57 19.05
C THR A 127 -10.30 10.42 18.63
N ASP A 128 -11.35 10.75 17.89
CA ASP A 128 -12.33 9.78 17.40
C ASP A 128 -12.16 9.53 15.90
N THR A 129 -12.35 8.29 15.50
CA THR A 129 -12.33 7.89 14.10
C THR A 129 -13.70 7.38 13.69
N HIS A 130 -14.32 8.05 12.72
CA HIS A 130 -15.57 7.63 12.10
C HIS A 130 -15.30 6.95 10.77
N VAL A 131 -15.70 5.69 10.62
CA VAL A 131 -15.71 4.99 9.35
C VAL A 131 -16.95 5.41 8.58
N ALA A 132 -16.76 6.17 7.51
CA ALA A 132 -17.84 6.75 6.73
C ALA A 132 -18.46 5.74 5.75
N GLY A 133 -17.64 4.84 5.21
CA GLY A 133 -18.10 3.81 4.27
C GLY A 133 -17.07 2.70 4.08
N ILE A 134 -17.58 1.53 3.72
CA ILE A 134 -16.82 0.39 3.26
C ILE A 134 -17.35 0.05 1.88
N MET A 135 -16.48 0.07 0.89
CA MET A 135 -16.80 -0.12 -0.52
C MET A 135 -16.19 -1.42 -1.01
N GLU A 136 -17.02 -2.33 -1.46
CA GLU A 136 -16.56 -3.56 -2.11
C GLU A 136 -16.50 -3.34 -3.62
N HIS A 137 -15.36 -3.60 -4.23
CA HIS A 137 -15.17 -3.49 -5.67
C HIS A 137 -15.90 -4.61 -6.40
N ILE A 138 -16.52 -4.27 -7.54
CA ILE A 138 -17.23 -5.23 -8.39
C ILE A 138 -16.25 -5.87 -9.37
N GLU A 139 -15.27 -5.11 -9.84
CA GLU A 139 -14.19 -5.59 -10.71
C GLU A 139 -13.17 -6.41 -9.92
N GLU A 140 -12.37 -7.17 -10.66
CA GLU A 140 -11.27 -7.96 -10.08
C GLU A 140 -10.25 -7.07 -9.39
N ALA A 141 -9.68 -7.55 -8.27
CA ALA A 141 -8.65 -6.85 -7.53
C ALA A 141 -7.43 -6.54 -8.41
N GLY A 142 -6.94 -5.29 -8.29
CA GLY A 142 -5.84 -4.76 -9.08
C GLY A 142 -6.26 -3.84 -10.22
N ILE A 143 -7.55 -3.71 -10.50
CA ILE A 143 -8.07 -2.63 -11.36
C ILE A 143 -8.06 -1.33 -10.55
N HIS A 144 -7.57 -0.25 -11.18
CA HIS A 144 -7.48 1.04 -10.50
C HIS A 144 -8.85 1.47 -9.93
N SER A 145 -8.87 1.90 -8.67
CA SER A 145 -10.11 2.24 -7.95
C SER A 145 -10.96 3.29 -8.65
N GLY A 146 -10.35 4.23 -9.38
CA GLY A 146 -11.05 5.22 -10.19
C GLY A 146 -11.80 4.64 -11.41
N ASP A 147 -11.47 3.41 -11.81
CA ASP A 147 -12.06 2.70 -12.95
C ASP A 147 -12.96 1.54 -12.50
N SER A 148 -13.11 1.33 -11.20
CA SER A 148 -13.91 0.26 -10.61
C SER A 148 -15.25 0.80 -10.12
N ALA A 149 -16.34 0.04 -10.38
CA ALA A 149 -17.61 0.24 -9.70
C ALA A 149 -17.55 -0.41 -8.31
N CYS A 150 -18.21 0.21 -7.34
CA CYS A 150 -18.21 -0.26 -5.96
C CYS A 150 -19.64 -0.43 -5.42
N SER A 151 -19.84 -1.41 -4.56
CA SER A 151 -21.06 -1.60 -3.78
C SER A 151 -20.90 -1.01 -2.37
N ILE A 152 -21.84 -0.13 -1.98
CA ILE A 152 -21.96 0.44 -0.64
C ILE A 152 -23.41 0.22 -0.17
N PRO A 153 -23.64 -0.53 0.91
CA PRO A 153 -22.69 -1.32 1.69
C PRO A 153 -22.12 -2.50 0.90
N PRO A 154 -21.04 -3.16 1.40
CA PRO A 154 -20.49 -4.38 0.79
C PRO A 154 -21.56 -5.44 0.60
N TYR A 155 -21.53 -6.13 -0.54
CA TYR A 155 -22.56 -7.09 -0.93
C TYR A 155 -22.20 -8.54 -0.54
N THR A 156 -20.94 -8.94 -0.74
CA THR A 156 -20.51 -10.33 -0.49
C THR A 156 -19.85 -10.52 0.87
N LEU A 157 -19.39 -9.43 1.50
CA LEU A 157 -18.67 -9.50 2.76
C LEU A 157 -19.61 -9.79 3.94
N SER A 158 -19.20 -10.73 4.80
CA SER A 158 -19.93 -10.97 6.04
C SER A 158 -19.83 -9.78 6.99
N LYS A 159 -20.83 -9.63 7.87
CA LYS A 159 -20.83 -8.58 8.90
C LYS A 159 -19.56 -8.64 9.77
N GLU A 160 -19.07 -9.83 10.08
CA GLU A 160 -17.84 -10.02 10.86
C GLU A 160 -16.61 -9.43 10.17
N ILE A 161 -16.49 -9.58 8.84
CA ILE A 161 -15.41 -8.98 8.04
C ILE A 161 -15.54 -7.46 8.05
N VAL A 162 -16.74 -6.94 7.83
CA VAL A 162 -17.02 -5.49 7.85
C VAL A 162 -16.68 -4.86 9.20
N ASP A 163 -17.08 -5.49 10.30
CA ASP A 163 -16.77 -5.03 11.65
C ASP A 163 -15.24 -5.02 11.90
N ARG A 164 -14.54 -6.07 11.44
CA ARG A 164 -13.08 -6.19 11.55
C ARG A 164 -12.35 -5.13 10.71
N LEU A 165 -12.81 -4.86 9.49
CA LEU A 165 -12.25 -3.80 8.64
C LEU A 165 -12.40 -2.43 9.31
N SER A 166 -13.57 -2.15 9.87
CA SER A 166 -13.83 -0.93 10.63
C SER A 166 -12.91 -0.77 11.84
N GLU A 167 -12.67 -1.85 12.59
CA GLU A 167 -11.74 -1.84 13.72
C GLU A 167 -10.29 -1.59 13.27
N GLN A 168 -9.87 -2.23 12.19
CA GLN A 168 -8.53 -2.07 11.63
C GLN A 168 -8.30 -0.65 11.11
N ALA A 169 -9.28 -0.05 10.43
CA ALA A 169 -9.22 1.34 9.98
C ALA A 169 -9.07 2.32 11.16
N ARG A 170 -9.84 2.13 12.25
CA ARG A 170 -9.69 2.95 13.47
C ARG A 170 -8.31 2.79 14.10
N LYS A 171 -7.81 1.56 14.23
CA LYS A 171 -6.45 1.31 14.75
C LYS A 171 -5.39 2.02 13.94
N LEU A 172 -5.50 1.96 12.61
CA LEU A 172 -4.53 2.56 11.70
C LEU A 172 -4.58 4.09 11.77
N ALA A 173 -5.78 4.69 11.70
CA ALA A 173 -5.96 6.13 11.80
C ALA A 173 -5.39 6.69 13.11
N ASN A 174 -5.64 6.00 14.24
CA ASN A 174 -5.10 6.39 15.55
C ASN A 174 -3.58 6.26 15.59
N ALA A 175 -3.01 5.18 15.05
CA ALA A 175 -1.56 4.97 15.06
C ALA A 175 -0.80 5.98 14.18
N LEU A 176 -1.44 6.47 13.12
CA LEU A 176 -0.93 7.52 12.24
C LEU A 176 -1.26 8.94 12.72
N ASN A 177 -2.00 9.10 13.82
CA ASN A 177 -2.50 10.39 14.31
C ASN A 177 -3.20 11.19 13.19
N VAL A 178 -4.05 10.54 12.44
CA VAL A 178 -4.78 11.16 11.33
C VAL A 178 -5.67 12.28 11.83
N LYS A 179 -5.72 13.39 11.09
CA LYS A 179 -6.66 14.49 11.26
C LYS A 179 -7.20 14.90 9.89
N GLY A 180 -8.49 14.72 9.66
CA GLY A 180 -9.14 14.98 8.39
C GLY A 180 -9.99 13.82 7.89
#